data_5f6feee5a68c91f2ab0377d7dea6b960
#
_entry.id   5f6feee5a68c91f2ab0377d7dea6b960
#
_cell.length_a   1.000
_cell.length_b   1.000
_cell.length_c   1.000
_cell.angle_alpha   90.00
_cell.angle_beta   90.00
_cell.angle_gamma   90.00
#
_symmetry.space_group_name_H-M   'P 1'
#
loop_
_entity.id
_entity.type
_entity.pdbx_description
1 polymer ?
#
loop_
_entity_poly.entity_id
_entity_poly.type
_entity_poly.pdbx_seq_one_letter_code
_entity_poly.pdbx_strand_id
1 'polypeptide(L)'
;MFSVFNENPILTETLRDYIDRKLSHLGSPEYAYTVINKKNPSKLLIISSYPDEWVNLYRTNNLQHIDPVILTGFKRTSPFAWDENITLMSDLKISKIFSLSKQYNIANGFTFVLHDHLNNLALLSLIIDSNMKENLEKKLAAERGNIQMHLIEINEQMYHLVQSISFGNEDSEIDSDKPIFTLRENEVLYWASMGKTYAEIATIVGISVRTVKFHMGNVVSKLGVSNARQAIRLGVELDLITPMQA
;
A
#
# COMPACT_ATOMS: atom_id res chain seq x y z
N MET A 1 -3.86 -10.65 -10.55
CA MET A 1 -4.78 -10.21 -9.50
C MET A 1 -5.09 -8.71 -9.59
N PHE A 2 -4.13 -7.81 -9.42
CA PHE A 2 -4.38 -6.36 -9.36
C PHE A 2 -4.98 -5.78 -10.65
N SER A 3 -4.51 -6.19 -11.83
CA SER A 3 -5.06 -5.80 -13.12
C SER A 3 -6.50 -6.29 -13.34
N VAL A 4 -6.81 -7.49 -12.88
CA VAL A 4 -8.11 -8.14 -13.05
C VAL A 4 -9.26 -7.30 -12.50
N PHE A 5 -9.09 -6.69 -11.32
CA PHE A 5 -10.11 -5.79 -10.75
C PHE A 5 -10.20 -4.45 -11.50
N ASN A 6 -9.08 -3.93 -11.98
CA ASN A 6 -9.08 -2.68 -12.75
C ASN A 6 -9.76 -2.83 -14.11
N GLU A 7 -9.68 -4.02 -14.70
CA GLU A 7 -10.25 -4.34 -16.02
C GLU A 7 -11.68 -4.91 -15.95
N ASN A 8 -12.15 -5.29 -14.76
CA ASN A 8 -13.46 -5.90 -14.57
C ASN A 8 -14.30 -5.17 -13.49
N PRO A 9 -15.12 -4.18 -13.89
CA PRO A 9 -15.97 -3.44 -12.97
C PRO A 9 -16.93 -4.32 -12.16
N ILE A 10 -17.43 -5.43 -12.75
CA ILE A 10 -18.38 -6.34 -12.10
C ILE A 10 -17.73 -6.97 -10.85
N LEU A 11 -16.46 -7.35 -10.95
CA LEU A 11 -15.75 -7.91 -9.79
C LEU A 11 -15.54 -6.87 -8.68
N THR A 12 -15.18 -5.66 -9.08
CA THR A 12 -15.00 -4.54 -8.16
C THR A 12 -16.30 -4.27 -7.41
N GLU A 13 -17.43 -4.25 -8.12
CA GLU A 13 -18.75 -4.04 -7.55
C GLU A 13 -19.16 -5.21 -6.65
N THR A 14 -18.96 -6.45 -7.10
CA THR A 14 -19.24 -7.66 -6.29
C THR A 14 -18.48 -7.66 -4.96
N LEU A 15 -17.19 -7.29 -4.99
CA LEU A 15 -16.39 -7.22 -3.76
C LEU A 15 -16.82 -6.05 -2.88
N ARG A 16 -17.18 -4.90 -3.47
CA ARG A 16 -17.73 -3.75 -2.75
C ARG A 16 -19.00 -4.11 -2.01
N ASP A 17 -19.97 -4.73 -2.69
CA ASP A 17 -21.23 -5.20 -2.11
C ASP A 17 -20.99 -6.20 -0.96
N TYR A 18 -19.98 -7.05 -1.11
CA TYR A 18 -19.62 -7.99 -0.04
C TYR A 18 -19.11 -7.26 1.19
N ILE A 19 -18.23 -6.26 1.02
CA ILE A 19 -17.68 -5.44 2.12
C ILE A 19 -18.80 -4.64 2.77
N ASP A 20 -19.68 -4.02 1.99
CA ASP A 20 -20.79 -3.22 2.50
C ASP A 20 -21.73 -4.04 3.39
N ARG A 21 -22.06 -5.28 2.98
CA ARG A 21 -22.84 -6.20 3.81
C ARG A 21 -22.11 -6.57 5.12
N LYS A 22 -20.79 -6.81 5.07
CA LYS A 22 -19.99 -7.12 6.26
C LYS A 22 -19.94 -5.97 7.26
N LEU A 23 -19.91 -4.73 6.76
CA LEU A 23 -19.79 -3.53 7.61
C LEU A 23 -21.14 -2.88 7.97
N SER A 24 -22.26 -3.37 7.43
CA SER A 24 -23.60 -2.77 7.63
C SER A 24 -23.99 -2.63 9.10
N HIS A 25 -23.63 -3.59 9.97
CA HIS A 25 -23.91 -3.56 11.40
C HIS A 25 -23.18 -2.43 12.15
N LEU A 26 -22.13 -1.85 11.57
CA LEU A 26 -21.42 -0.70 12.13
C LEU A 26 -22.08 0.65 11.78
N GLY A 27 -23.15 0.64 10.96
CA GLY A 27 -23.83 1.83 10.50
C GLY A 27 -23.28 2.35 9.17
N SER A 28 -22.74 1.46 8.34
CA SER A 28 -22.19 1.75 7.01
C SER A 28 -21.12 2.85 7.02
N PRO A 29 -20.03 2.65 7.77
CA PRO A 29 -18.94 3.63 7.82
C PRO A 29 -18.28 3.75 6.44
N GLU A 30 -17.72 4.91 6.13
CA GLU A 30 -16.84 5.03 4.97
C GLU A 30 -15.57 4.22 5.18
N TYR A 31 -15.15 3.50 4.13
CA TYR A 31 -14.02 2.57 4.21
C TYR A 31 -13.14 2.58 2.96
N ALA A 32 -11.92 2.10 3.15
CA ALA A 32 -11.05 1.64 2.08
C ALA A 32 -10.48 0.26 2.43
N TYR A 33 -10.77 -0.73 1.58
CA TYR A 33 -10.05 -1.99 1.53
C TYR A 33 -8.92 -1.85 0.50
N THR A 34 -7.70 -2.00 0.97
CA THR A 34 -6.49 -1.81 0.16
C THR A 34 -5.63 -3.05 0.25
N VAL A 35 -5.22 -3.59 -0.91
CA VAL A 35 -4.23 -4.67 -0.98
C VAL A 35 -3.02 -4.19 -1.75
N ILE A 36 -1.84 -4.36 -1.17
CA ILE A 36 -0.58 -3.93 -1.75
C ILE A 36 0.44 -5.06 -1.69
N ASN A 37 1.13 -5.30 -2.82
CA ASN A 37 2.19 -6.30 -2.83
C ASN A 37 3.43 -5.75 -2.13
N LYS A 38 3.97 -6.50 -1.14
CA LYS A 38 5.10 -6.03 -0.32
C LYS A 38 6.40 -5.90 -1.10
N LYS A 39 6.61 -6.73 -2.14
CA LYS A 39 7.79 -6.66 -3.00
C LYS A 39 7.66 -5.62 -4.11
N ASN A 40 6.43 -5.31 -4.52
CA ASN A 40 6.13 -4.34 -5.57
C ASN A 40 4.93 -3.46 -5.19
N PRO A 41 5.12 -2.39 -4.39
CA PRO A 41 4.05 -1.52 -3.93
C PRO A 41 3.30 -0.76 -5.03
N SER A 42 3.80 -0.78 -6.27
CA SER A 42 3.04 -0.28 -7.42
C SER A 42 1.86 -1.19 -7.79
N LYS A 43 1.90 -2.47 -7.37
CA LYS A 43 0.77 -3.38 -7.47
C LYS A 43 -0.20 -3.10 -6.30
N LEU A 44 -1.25 -2.36 -6.60
CA LEU A 44 -2.21 -1.82 -5.64
C LEU A 44 -3.63 -2.10 -6.10
N LEU A 45 -4.44 -2.70 -5.21
CA LEU A 45 -5.88 -2.76 -5.31
C LEU A 45 -6.49 -1.83 -4.27
N ILE A 46 -7.47 -1.02 -4.67
CA ILE A 46 -8.28 -0.22 -3.77
C ILE A 46 -9.75 -0.46 -4.11
N ILE A 47 -10.52 -0.93 -3.15
CA ILE A 47 -11.98 -1.00 -3.15
C ILE A 47 -12.46 -0.13 -2.00
N SER A 48 -13.19 0.93 -2.27
CA SER A 48 -13.58 1.87 -1.24
C SER A 48 -14.91 2.53 -1.50
N SER A 49 -15.52 3.07 -0.46
CA SER A 49 -16.66 3.98 -0.52
C SER A 49 -16.24 5.45 -0.62
N TYR A 50 -14.93 5.74 -0.67
CA TYR A 50 -14.42 7.10 -0.80
C TYR A 50 -14.76 7.71 -2.17
N PRO A 51 -14.81 9.05 -2.30
CA PRO A 51 -15.03 9.72 -3.57
C PRO A 51 -14.03 9.26 -4.64
N ASP A 52 -14.55 8.98 -5.85
CA ASP A 52 -13.72 8.50 -6.98
C ASP A 52 -12.60 9.47 -7.34
N GLU A 53 -12.82 10.78 -7.18
CA GLU A 53 -11.80 11.81 -7.39
C GLU A 53 -10.59 11.62 -6.46
N TRP A 54 -10.84 11.27 -5.19
CA TRP A 54 -9.76 10.97 -4.25
C TRP A 54 -9.02 9.69 -4.64
N VAL A 55 -9.74 8.62 -4.97
CA VAL A 55 -9.13 7.33 -5.36
C VAL A 55 -8.29 7.50 -6.63
N ASN A 56 -8.77 8.26 -7.62
CA ASN A 56 -8.04 8.55 -8.84
C ASN A 56 -6.79 9.40 -8.56
N LEU A 57 -6.89 10.45 -7.75
CA LEU A 57 -5.76 11.27 -7.33
C LEU A 57 -4.72 10.45 -6.58
N TYR A 58 -5.16 9.56 -5.69
CA TYR A 58 -4.30 8.67 -4.92
C TYR A 58 -3.50 7.74 -5.83
N ARG A 59 -4.15 7.08 -6.79
CA ARG A 59 -3.51 6.18 -7.77
C ARG A 59 -2.56 6.92 -8.70
N THR A 60 -3.01 8.03 -9.30
CA THR A 60 -2.23 8.80 -10.29
C THR A 60 -0.93 9.35 -9.69
N ASN A 61 -0.95 9.76 -8.44
CA ASN A 61 0.22 10.30 -7.76
C ASN A 61 1.01 9.25 -6.97
N ASN A 62 0.65 7.97 -7.08
CA ASN A 62 1.30 6.87 -6.34
C ASN A 62 1.43 7.15 -4.84
N LEU A 63 0.36 7.69 -4.22
CA LEU A 63 0.39 8.13 -2.83
C LEU A 63 0.62 6.97 -1.84
N GLN A 64 0.39 5.72 -2.23
CA GLN A 64 0.69 4.53 -1.42
C GLN A 64 2.15 4.46 -0.95
N HIS A 65 3.08 5.08 -1.68
CA HIS A 65 4.50 5.09 -1.31
C HIS A 65 4.84 6.06 -0.17
N ILE A 66 3.96 7.00 0.11
CA ILE A 66 4.15 8.02 1.14
C ILE A 66 3.00 8.05 2.16
N ASP A 67 2.01 7.16 2.01
CA ASP A 67 0.87 7.08 2.92
C ASP A 67 1.31 6.53 4.28
N PRO A 68 1.24 7.34 5.36
CA PRO A 68 1.66 6.89 6.68
C PRO A 68 0.81 5.75 7.24
N VAL A 69 -0.44 5.60 6.78
CA VAL A 69 -1.31 4.48 7.18
C VAL A 69 -0.77 3.18 6.57
N ILE A 70 -0.45 3.18 5.29
CA ILE A 70 0.17 2.02 4.61
C ILE A 70 1.54 1.71 5.22
N LEU A 71 2.41 2.72 5.36
CA LEU A 71 3.75 2.54 5.91
C LEU A 71 3.73 2.01 7.36
N THR A 72 2.74 2.41 8.15
CA THR A 72 2.51 1.86 9.50
C THR A 72 2.02 0.41 9.41
N GLY A 73 1.11 0.11 8.50
CA GLY A 73 0.59 -1.24 8.27
C GLY A 73 1.67 -2.26 7.91
N PHE A 74 2.70 -1.86 7.16
CA PHE A 74 3.84 -2.74 6.86
C PHE A 74 4.60 -3.22 8.11
N LYS A 75 4.55 -2.47 9.19
CA LYS A 75 5.31 -2.73 10.44
C LYS A 75 4.45 -3.24 11.59
N ARG A 76 3.16 -3.47 11.36
CA ARG A 76 2.20 -3.86 12.40
C ARG A 76 1.33 -5.03 11.94
N THR A 77 0.92 -5.83 12.92
CA THR A 77 -0.11 -6.86 12.75
C THR A 77 -1.39 -6.51 13.50
N SER A 78 -1.29 -5.57 14.46
CA SER A 78 -2.43 -5.11 15.25
C SER A 78 -3.13 -3.92 14.60
N PRO A 79 -4.44 -3.81 14.73
CA PRO A 79 -5.18 -2.63 14.30
C PRO A 79 -4.69 -1.36 15.01
N PHE A 80 -4.85 -0.20 14.37
CA PHE A 80 -4.41 1.09 14.90
C PHE A 80 -5.29 2.24 14.44
N ALA A 81 -5.42 3.25 15.32
CA ALA A 81 -6.02 4.53 14.99
C ALA A 81 -5.00 5.44 14.29
N TRP A 82 -5.47 6.32 13.44
CA TRP A 82 -4.65 7.29 12.74
C TRP A 82 -5.37 8.63 12.56
N ASP A 83 -4.59 9.69 12.58
CA ASP A 83 -4.97 11.06 12.26
C ASP A 83 -3.78 11.78 11.60
N GLU A 84 -3.88 13.08 11.41
CA GLU A 84 -2.79 13.91 10.86
C GLU A 84 -1.50 13.92 11.67
N ASN A 85 -1.55 13.44 12.92
CA ASN A 85 -0.40 13.36 13.81
C ASN A 85 0.27 11.99 13.78
N ILE A 86 -0.22 11.05 12.95
CA ILE A 86 0.41 9.74 12.82
C ILE A 86 1.89 9.90 12.50
N THR A 87 2.73 9.42 13.42
CA THR A 87 4.17 9.49 13.30
C THR A 87 4.68 8.13 12.90
N LEU A 88 5.39 8.05 11.79
CA LEU A 88 6.17 6.86 11.47
C LEU A 88 7.28 6.72 12.52
N MET A 89 7.65 5.48 12.88
CA MET A 89 8.65 5.16 13.91
C MET A 89 10.03 5.84 13.70
N SER A 90 10.13 6.71 12.74
CA SER A 90 11.34 7.40 12.29
C SER A 90 11.13 8.88 12.01
N ASP A 91 10.53 9.66 12.91
CA ASP A 91 10.48 11.14 12.93
C ASP A 91 10.14 11.88 11.61
N LEU A 92 9.67 11.21 10.56
CA LEU A 92 9.17 11.86 9.36
C LEU A 92 7.68 12.15 9.49
N LYS A 93 7.32 13.42 9.68
CA LYS A 93 5.95 13.88 9.45
C LYS A 93 5.67 13.89 7.95
N ILE A 94 4.94 12.90 7.47
CA ILE A 94 4.45 12.87 6.09
C ILE A 94 3.07 13.55 6.08
N SER A 95 3.06 14.86 6.33
CA SER A 95 1.83 15.64 6.50
C SER A 95 1.12 15.97 5.17
N LYS A 96 1.78 15.77 4.03
CA LYS A 96 1.26 16.22 2.73
C LYS A 96 -0.02 15.46 2.33
N ILE A 97 -0.11 14.17 2.64
CA ILE A 97 -1.27 13.36 2.23
C ILE A 97 -2.53 13.79 2.98
N PHE A 98 -2.44 14.08 4.29
CA PHE A 98 -3.58 14.53 5.08
C PHE A 98 -4.07 15.92 4.68
N SER A 99 -3.20 16.80 4.21
CA SER A 99 -3.64 18.10 3.67
C SER A 99 -4.46 17.94 2.39
N LEU A 100 -4.19 16.91 1.58
CA LEU A 100 -4.94 16.59 0.38
C LEU A 100 -6.25 15.83 0.72
N SER A 101 -6.20 14.89 1.65
CA SER A 101 -7.35 14.02 1.96
C SER A 101 -8.45 14.73 2.77
N LYS A 102 -8.09 15.78 3.52
CA LYS A 102 -9.05 16.58 4.31
C LYS A 102 -10.17 17.18 3.49
N GLN A 103 -9.91 17.61 2.25
CA GLN A 103 -10.94 18.16 1.35
C GLN A 103 -11.98 17.10 0.94
N TYR A 104 -11.68 15.82 1.15
CA TYR A 104 -12.57 14.68 0.92
C TYR A 104 -13.10 14.08 2.23
N ASN A 105 -13.00 14.80 3.35
CA ASN A 105 -13.37 14.37 4.71
C ASN A 105 -12.60 13.15 5.24
N ILE A 106 -11.47 12.81 4.64
CA ILE A 106 -10.59 11.71 5.07
C ILE A 106 -9.51 12.30 5.97
N ALA A 107 -9.81 12.43 7.27
CA ALA A 107 -8.95 13.12 8.23
C ALA A 107 -8.43 12.22 9.35
N ASN A 108 -9.20 11.24 9.76
CA ASN A 108 -8.86 10.28 10.81
C ASN A 108 -9.63 8.97 10.63
N GLY A 109 -9.13 7.91 11.23
CA GLY A 109 -9.76 6.60 11.11
C GLY A 109 -9.09 5.51 11.92
N PHE A 110 -9.53 4.30 11.68
CA PHE A 110 -9.01 3.09 12.30
C PHE A 110 -8.73 2.05 11.23
N THR A 111 -7.55 1.45 11.25
CA THR A 111 -7.11 0.50 10.24
C THR A 111 -6.83 -0.86 10.84
N PHE A 112 -7.42 -1.89 10.24
CA PHE A 112 -7.17 -3.31 10.50
C PHE A 112 -6.11 -3.81 9.51
N VAL A 113 -5.24 -4.71 9.96
CA VAL A 113 -4.04 -5.14 9.23
C VAL A 113 -4.04 -6.64 9.02
N LEU A 114 -3.76 -7.07 7.81
CA LEU A 114 -3.56 -8.48 7.47
C LEU A 114 -2.34 -8.62 6.56
N HIS A 115 -1.38 -9.42 6.99
CA HIS A 115 -0.28 -9.89 6.14
C HIS A 115 -0.64 -11.27 5.62
N ASP A 116 -0.86 -11.40 4.32
CA ASP A 116 -1.31 -12.64 3.73
C ASP A 116 -0.17 -13.58 3.30
N HIS A 117 -0.54 -14.79 2.91
CA HIS A 117 0.37 -15.86 2.48
C HIS A 117 0.98 -15.63 1.09
N LEU A 118 0.47 -14.69 0.30
CA LEU A 118 0.98 -14.32 -1.02
C LEU A 118 1.85 -13.06 -0.97
N ASN A 119 2.39 -12.75 0.21
CA ASN A 119 3.26 -11.61 0.46
C ASN A 119 2.62 -10.25 0.13
N ASN A 120 1.32 -10.14 0.37
CA ASN A 120 0.60 -8.88 0.30
C ASN A 120 0.29 -8.34 1.69
N LEU A 121 0.09 -7.04 1.76
CA LEU A 121 -0.49 -6.33 2.88
C LEU A 121 -1.92 -5.95 2.50
N ALA A 122 -2.89 -6.48 3.24
CA ALA A 122 -4.28 -6.06 3.14
C ALA A 122 -4.65 -5.18 4.33
N LEU A 123 -5.26 -4.06 4.06
CA LEU A 123 -5.72 -3.08 5.04
C LEU A 123 -7.20 -2.83 4.86
N LEU A 124 -7.95 -2.78 5.96
CA LEU A 124 -9.31 -2.27 6.01
C LEU A 124 -9.31 -1.02 6.89
N SER A 125 -9.40 0.14 6.27
CA SER A 125 -9.43 1.45 6.94
C SER A 125 -10.86 1.94 7.00
N LEU A 126 -11.32 2.31 8.20
CA LEU A 126 -12.64 2.89 8.45
C LEU A 126 -12.46 4.35 8.87
N ILE A 127 -13.18 5.27 8.23
CA ILE A 127 -13.17 6.69 8.63
C ILE A 127 -14.01 6.84 9.91
N ILE A 128 -13.51 7.66 10.83
CA ILE A 128 -14.22 8.05 12.04
C ILE A 128 -14.73 9.48 11.83
N ASP A 129 -15.99 9.61 11.42
CA ASP A 129 -16.62 10.92 11.28
C ASP A 129 -16.73 11.63 12.65
N SER A 130 -16.41 12.92 12.65
CA SER A 130 -16.51 13.79 13.84
C SER A 130 -17.89 13.79 14.49
N ASN A 131 -18.95 13.64 13.70
CA ASN A 131 -20.33 13.66 14.17
C ASN A 131 -20.80 12.33 14.81
N MET A 132 -20.13 11.21 14.48
CA MET A 132 -20.44 9.87 15.02
C MET A 132 -19.31 9.27 15.86
N LYS A 133 -18.27 10.05 16.15
CA LYS A 133 -16.99 9.61 16.71
C LYS A 133 -17.14 8.71 17.94
N GLU A 134 -17.85 9.16 18.93
CA GLU A 134 -17.93 8.44 20.23
C GLU A 134 -18.66 7.09 20.12
N ASN A 135 -19.71 7.01 19.30
CA ASN A 135 -20.48 5.77 19.12
C ASN A 135 -19.72 4.76 18.25
N LEU A 136 -19.08 5.23 17.16
CA LEU A 136 -18.32 4.36 16.28
C LEU A 136 -17.03 3.86 16.96
N GLU A 137 -16.31 4.71 17.69
CA GLU A 137 -15.12 4.29 18.46
C GLU A 137 -15.45 3.21 19.50
N LYS A 138 -16.57 3.35 20.22
CA LYS A 138 -17.03 2.33 21.17
C LYS A 138 -17.37 1.01 20.46
N LYS A 139 -18.07 1.07 19.33
CA LYS A 139 -18.38 -0.11 18.51
C LYS A 139 -17.09 -0.77 17.99
N LEU A 140 -16.16 0.01 17.42
CA LEU A 140 -14.89 -0.50 16.95
C LEU A 140 -14.08 -1.16 18.06
N ALA A 141 -14.11 -0.61 19.27
CA ALA A 141 -13.44 -1.21 20.43
C ALA A 141 -14.07 -2.53 20.85
N ALA A 142 -15.39 -2.63 20.81
CA ALA A 142 -16.13 -3.84 21.18
C ALA A 142 -16.02 -4.94 20.13
N GLU A 143 -15.95 -4.56 18.84
CA GLU A 143 -16.03 -5.51 17.72
C GLU A 143 -14.70 -5.72 16.99
N ARG A 144 -13.58 -5.31 17.57
CA ARG A 144 -12.25 -5.43 16.94
C ARG A 144 -11.95 -6.82 16.39
N GLY A 145 -12.29 -7.87 17.15
CA GLY A 145 -12.09 -9.25 16.73
C GLY A 145 -12.94 -9.62 15.51
N ASN A 146 -14.21 -9.24 15.50
CA ASN A 146 -15.13 -9.51 14.41
C ASN A 146 -14.70 -8.78 13.13
N ILE A 147 -14.31 -7.50 13.24
CA ILE A 147 -13.87 -6.70 12.09
C ILE A 147 -12.55 -7.25 11.53
N GLN A 148 -11.64 -7.71 12.40
CA GLN A 148 -10.42 -8.38 11.94
C GLN A 148 -10.74 -9.67 11.18
N MET A 149 -11.72 -10.46 11.64
CA MET A 149 -12.20 -11.63 10.90
C MET A 149 -12.85 -11.24 9.59
N HIS A 150 -13.64 -10.16 9.55
CA HIS A 150 -14.18 -9.65 8.29
C HIS A 150 -13.10 -9.27 7.28
N LEU A 151 -11.98 -8.66 7.73
CA LEU A 151 -10.86 -8.39 6.84
C LEU A 151 -10.27 -9.67 6.23
N ILE A 152 -10.14 -10.74 7.03
CA ILE A 152 -9.67 -12.04 6.54
C ILE A 152 -10.64 -12.60 5.50
N GLU A 153 -11.94 -12.62 5.81
CA GLU A 153 -12.98 -13.14 4.90
C GLU A 153 -13.08 -12.31 3.61
N ILE A 154 -12.94 -10.99 3.69
CA ILE A 154 -12.89 -10.10 2.52
C ILE A 154 -11.68 -10.42 1.65
N ASN A 155 -10.53 -10.64 2.26
CA ASN A 155 -9.30 -10.98 1.55
C ASN A 155 -9.39 -12.34 0.88
N GLU A 156 -9.99 -13.34 1.53
CA GLU A 156 -10.28 -14.65 0.92
C GLU A 156 -11.27 -14.53 -0.24
N GLN A 157 -12.36 -13.78 -0.05
CA GLN A 157 -13.35 -13.55 -1.11
C GLN A 157 -12.72 -12.85 -2.34
N MET A 158 -11.82 -11.91 -2.12
CA MET A 158 -11.07 -11.26 -3.19
C MET A 158 -10.27 -12.30 -4.00
N TYR A 159 -9.57 -13.23 -3.35
CA TYR A 159 -8.84 -14.30 -4.02
C TYR A 159 -9.76 -15.29 -4.76
N HIS A 160 -10.89 -15.65 -4.17
CA HIS A 160 -11.87 -16.51 -4.85
C HIS A 160 -12.41 -15.88 -6.14
N LEU A 161 -12.70 -14.58 -6.12
CA LEU A 161 -13.14 -13.85 -7.30
C LEU A 161 -12.08 -13.83 -8.40
N VAL A 162 -10.80 -13.67 -8.06
CA VAL A 162 -9.69 -13.74 -9.02
C VAL A 162 -9.56 -15.14 -9.62
N GLN A 163 -9.62 -16.18 -8.79
CA GLN A 163 -9.52 -17.56 -9.25
C GLN A 163 -10.67 -17.96 -10.17
N SER A 164 -11.90 -17.51 -9.89
CA SER A 164 -13.07 -17.85 -10.72
C SER A 164 -12.94 -17.39 -12.18
N ILE A 165 -12.16 -16.34 -12.43
CA ILE A 165 -11.89 -15.85 -13.79
C ILE A 165 -10.73 -16.58 -14.44
N SER A 166 -9.70 -16.95 -13.64
CA SER A 166 -8.53 -17.66 -14.17
C SER A 166 -8.88 -19.06 -14.69
N PHE A 167 -9.94 -19.68 -14.20
CA PHE A 167 -10.46 -20.96 -14.73
C PHE A 167 -11.13 -20.81 -16.11
N GLY A 168 -11.40 -19.59 -16.58
CA GLY A 168 -11.97 -19.30 -17.90
C GLY A 168 -10.92 -18.93 -18.97
N ASN A 169 -9.70 -18.63 -18.58
CA ASN A 169 -8.62 -18.26 -19.48
C ASN A 169 -7.35 -19.03 -19.12
N GLU A 170 -7.01 -20.04 -19.93
CA GLU A 170 -5.85 -20.92 -19.73
C GLU A 170 -4.47 -20.23 -19.82
N ASP A 171 -4.40 -18.92 -20.07
CA ASP A 171 -3.16 -18.17 -20.30
C ASP A 171 -2.88 -16.98 -19.34
N SER A 172 -3.59 -16.88 -18.21
CA SER A 172 -3.20 -15.87 -17.24
C SER A 172 -2.21 -16.43 -16.23
N GLU A 173 -0.92 -16.41 -16.59
CA GLU A 173 0.15 -16.42 -15.59
C GLU A 173 -0.20 -15.38 -14.51
N ILE A 174 -0.37 -15.84 -13.28
CA ILE A 174 -0.37 -14.97 -12.10
C ILE A 174 1.00 -14.29 -12.14
N ASP A 175 1.04 -13.07 -12.67
CA ASP A 175 2.26 -12.25 -12.81
C ASP A 175 2.73 -11.80 -11.41
N SER A 176 3.11 -12.82 -10.62
CA SER A 176 3.70 -12.68 -9.31
C SER A 176 5.20 -12.72 -9.50
N ASP A 177 5.90 -11.64 -9.59
CA ASP A 177 7.35 -11.57 -9.35
C ASP A 177 8.23 -10.87 -10.39
N LYS A 178 7.70 -9.92 -11.14
CA LYS A 178 8.65 -8.98 -11.74
C LYS A 178 9.09 -7.99 -10.65
N PRO A 179 10.38 -7.98 -10.31
CA PRO A 179 10.89 -7.04 -9.32
C PRO A 179 10.64 -5.61 -9.79
N ILE A 180 10.28 -4.71 -8.85
CA ILE A 180 10.04 -3.29 -9.17
C ILE A 180 11.26 -2.62 -9.78
N PHE A 181 12.45 -3.07 -9.39
CA PHE A 181 13.71 -2.56 -9.86
C PHE A 181 14.37 -3.53 -10.85
N THR A 182 14.98 -2.99 -11.88
CA THR A 182 15.93 -3.76 -12.69
C THR A 182 17.15 -4.16 -11.83
N LEU A 183 17.90 -5.15 -12.26
CA LEU A 183 19.11 -5.59 -11.55
C LEU A 183 20.05 -4.40 -11.25
N ARG A 184 20.26 -3.49 -12.19
CA ARG A 184 21.13 -2.33 -12.03
C ARG A 184 20.55 -1.26 -11.08
N GLU A 185 19.25 -1.05 -11.11
CA GLU A 185 18.57 -0.18 -10.16
C GLU A 185 18.64 -0.73 -8.73
N ASN A 186 18.45 -2.05 -8.57
CA ASN A 186 18.60 -2.71 -7.28
C ASN A 186 20.04 -2.65 -6.76
N GLU A 187 21.06 -2.90 -7.60
CA GLU A 187 22.48 -2.78 -7.21
C GLU A 187 22.80 -1.37 -6.69
N VAL A 188 22.39 -0.35 -7.44
CA VAL A 188 22.63 1.04 -7.05
C VAL A 188 21.91 1.38 -5.75
N LEU A 189 20.65 0.96 -5.59
CA LEU A 189 19.86 1.20 -4.39
C LEU A 189 20.44 0.44 -3.19
N TYR A 190 20.88 -0.81 -3.37
CA TYR A 190 21.51 -1.63 -2.34
C TYR A 190 22.76 -0.95 -1.78
N TRP A 191 23.71 -0.57 -2.63
CA TRP A 191 24.94 0.08 -2.16
C TRP A 191 24.69 1.46 -1.55
N ALA A 192 23.70 2.19 -2.07
CA ALA A 192 23.28 3.45 -1.46
C ALA A 192 22.67 3.25 -0.07
N SER A 193 21.89 2.18 0.14
CA SER A 193 21.34 1.83 1.46
C SER A 193 22.42 1.41 2.46
N MET A 194 23.54 0.89 1.97
CA MET A 194 24.74 0.58 2.76
C MET A 194 25.62 1.82 3.04
N GLY A 195 25.16 3.02 2.68
CA GLY A 195 25.85 4.28 2.94
C GLY A 195 26.96 4.64 1.95
N LYS A 196 27.08 3.93 0.81
CA LYS A 196 28.07 4.24 -0.21
C LYS A 196 27.72 5.51 -0.97
N THR A 197 28.73 6.31 -1.27
CA THR A 197 28.62 7.47 -2.15
C THR A 197 28.46 7.04 -3.61
N TYR A 198 27.93 7.89 -4.47
CA TYR A 198 27.81 7.58 -5.90
C TYR A 198 29.14 7.30 -6.60
N ALA A 199 30.23 7.87 -6.11
CA ALA A 199 31.57 7.58 -6.64
C ALA A 199 32.03 6.16 -6.26
N GLU A 200 31.81 5.75 -5.01
CA GLU A 200 32.11 4.38 -4.56
C GLU A 200 31.22 3.37 -5.27
N ILE A 201 29.91 3.65 -5.41
CA ILE A 201 28.99 2.79 -6.15
C ILE A 201 29.45 2.63 -7.61
N ALA A 202 29.83 3.71 -8.26
CA ALA A 202 30.34 3.68 -9.64
C ALA A 202 31.55 2.73 -9.76
N THR A 203 32.46 2.77 -8.81
CA THR A 203 33.62 1.87 -8.76
C THR A 203 33.22 0.42 -8.50
N ILE A 204 32.33 0.17 -7.54
CA ILE A 204 31.88 -1.19 -7.17
C ILE A 204 31.14 -1.86 -8.31
N VAL A 205 30.21 -1.13 -8.95
CA VAL A 205 29.34 -1.66 -10.01
C VAL A 205 29.97 -1.59 -11.41
N GLY A 206 31.13 -0.92 -11.54
CA GLY A 206 31.86 -0.80 -12.80
C GLY A 206 31.19 0.12 -13.83
N ILE A 207 30.54 1.21 -13.39
CA ILE A 207 29.84 2.16 -14.27
C ILE A 207 30.22 3.60 -13.95
N SER A 208 29.81 4.56 -14.76
CA SER A 208 30.09 5.97 -14.48
C SER A 208 29.19 6.52 -13.36
N VAL A 209 29.68 7.54 -12.63
CA VAL A 209 28.86 8.28 -11.64
C VAL A 209 27.58 8.85 -12.25
N ARG A 210 27.64 9.26 -13.52
CA ARG A 210 26.47 9.72 -14.28
C ARG A 210 25.42 8.61 -14.43
N THR A 211 25.87 7.38 -14.71
CA THR A 211 24.99 6.21 -14.83
C THR A 211 24.40 5.82 -13.48
N VAL A 212 25.15 5.92 -12.39
CA VAL A 212 24.61 5.72 -11.01
C VAL A 212 23.49 6.71 -10.73
N LYS A 213 23.68 8.01 -11.04
CA LYS A 213 22.65 9.04 -10.87
C LYS A 213 21.42 8.75 -11.72
N PHE A 214 21.59 8.25 -12.93
CA PHE A 214 20.50 7.88 -13.82
C PHE A 214 19.65 6.75 -13.21
N HIS A 215 20.30 5.65 -12.79
CA HIS A 215 19.57 4.53 -12.16
C HIS A 215 18.88 4.96 -10.85
N MET A 216 19.53 5.78 -10.03
CA MET A 216 18.90 6.31 -8.82
C MET A 216 17.70 7.23 -9.15
N GLY A 217 17.77 8.00 -10.22
CA GLY A 217 16.65 8.81 -10.74
C GLY A 217 15.45 7.94 -11.12
N ASN A 218 15.70 6.81 -11.78
CA ASN A 218 14.66 5.84 -12.12
C ASN A 218 14.02 5.21 -10.88
N VAL A 219 14.84 4.88 -9.87
CA VAL A 219 14.34 4.37 -8.57
C VAL A 219 13.44 5.40 -7.90
N VAL A 220 13.87 6.67 -7.85
CA VAL A 220 13.07 7.79 -7.31
C VAL A 220 11.74 7.92 -8.03
N SER A 221 11.76 7.85 -9.37
CA SER A 221 10.55 7.91 -10.19
C SER A 221 9.62 6.72 -9.96
N LYS A 222 10.15 5.49 -9.93
CA LYS A 222 9.38 4.26 -9.73
C LYS A 222 8.71 4.20 -8.35
N LEU A 223 9.36 4.74 -7.32
CA LEU A 223 8.81 4.82 -5.97
C LEU A 223 7.89 6.05 -5.76
N GLY A 224 7.79 6.95 -6.74
CA GLY A 224 6.96 8.16 -6.62
C GLY A 224 7.43 9.16 -5.56
N VAL A 225 8.70 9.11 -5.16
CA VAL A 225 9.28 9.96 -4.10
C VAL A 225 10.03 11.16 -4.69
N SER A 226 10.35 12.16 -3.84
CA SER A 226 10.93 13.42 -4.31
C SER A 226 12.45 13.41 -4.46
N ASN A 227 13.16 12.48 -3.83
CA ASN A 227 14.62 12.45 -3.83
C ASN A 227 15.19 11.08 -3.44
N ALA A 228 16.49 10.89 -3.71
CA ALA A 228 17.21 9.64 -3.46
C ALA A 228 17.20 9.22 -1.98
N ARG A 229 17.25 10.17 -1.04
CA ARG A 229 17.23 9.83 0.40
C ARG A 229 15.90 9.20 0.81
N GLN A 230 14.79 9.70 0.30
CA GLN A 230 13.47 9.11 0.50
C GLN A 230 13.36 7.74 -0.19
N ALA A 231 13.91 7.60 -1.41
CA ALA A 231 13.92 6.34 -2.13
C ALA A 231 14.71 5.25 -1.39
N ILE A 232 15.90 5.57 -0.89
CA ILE A 232 16.73 4.65 -0.10
C ILE A 232 15.96 4.22 1.16
N ARG A 233 15.40 5.18 1.88
CA ARG A 233 14.66 4.90 3.10
C ARG A 233 13.47 3.99 2.83
N LEU A 234 12.65 4.33 1.84
CA LEU A 234 11.46 3.57 1.51
C LEU A 234 11.82 2.16 1.03
N GLY A 235 12.88 2.03 0.22
CA GLY A 235 13.40 0.74 -0.24
C GLY A 235 13.80 -0.20 0.89
N VAL A 236 14.40 0.36 1.96
CA VAL A 236 14.75 -0.39 3.17
C VAL A 236 13.51 -0.70 4.00
N GLU A 237 12.63 0.29 4.23
CA GLU A 237 11.44 0.14 5.07
C GLU A 237 10.44 -0.87 4.53
N LEU A 238 10.32 -0.98 3.21
CA LEU A 238 9.40 -1.89 2.53
C LEU A 238 10.05 -3.21 2.09
N ASP A 239 11.31 -3.45 2.48
CA ASP A 239 12.08 -4.64 2.08
C ASP A 239 12.10 -4.89 0.57
N LEU A 240 12.21 -3.80 -0.21
CA LEU A 240 12.22 -3.85 -1.68
C LEU A 240 13.62 -4.15 -2.26
N ILE A 241 14.66 -4.05 -1.43
CA ILE A 241 16.04 -4.20 -1.84
C ILE A 241 16.42 -5.68 -1.76
N THR A 242 16.71 -6.28 -2.89
CA THR A 242 17.23 -7.64 -2.92
C THR A 242 18.72 -7.63 -2.56
N PRO A 243 19.16 -8.39 -1.52
CA PRO A 243 20.57 -8.50 -1.18
C PRO A 243 21.39 -9.01 -2.37
N MET A 244 22.55 -8.38 -2.60
CA MET A 244 23.48 -8.87 -3.62
C MET A 244 24.20 -10.09 -3.08
N GLN A 245 24.15 -11.20 -3.82
CA GLN A 245 25.01 -12.34 -3.52
C GLN A 245 26.46 -11.96 -3.81
N ALA A 246 27.34 -12.19 -2.83
CA ALA A 246 28.76 -11.94 -2.94
C ALA A 246 29.44 -12.87 -3.95
#